data_694af35a7c022d39a492320078a3d3f3
#
_entry.id   694af35a7c022d39a492320078a3d3f3
#
_cell.length_a   1.000
_cell.length_b   1.000
_cell.length_c   1.000
_cell.angle_alpha   90.00
_cell.angle_beta   90.00
_cell.angle_gamma   90.00
#
_symmetry.space_group_name_H-M   'P 1'
#
loop_
_entity.id
_entity.type
_entity.pdbx_description
1 polymer ?
#
loop_
_entity_poly.entity_id
_entity_poly.type
_entity_poly.pdbx_seq_one_letter_code
_entity_poly.pdbx_strand_id
1 'polypeptide(L)'
;MKRYSAKDQKKKENEFIQIVKGPSEPYQRTPFYIGLLTFEKEFYAIDSYLRKFASAIAGNENQRKVLIYLALCDYYGIKRTIPEGFFASVFDEIDEKGLFRLEERFSKAEGVVKSLLSYEKNNGVRQWQIRNPFFSKKLLIMLLNGIDSTDTTNFRNLGTYCKCFIEDIARSEYREILEESVLQQLLIGTKADRNGEKFTEIVRNMNSFEQEDVLKTLHN
;
A
#
# COMPACT_ATOMS: atom_id res chain seq x y z
N MET A 1 18.03 15.14 -21.47
CA MET A 1 16.99 15.85 -20.70
C MET A 1 15.71 15.90 -21.51
N LYS A 2 14.63 15.18 -21.11
CA LYS A 2 13.35 15.25 -21.84
C LYS A 2 12.67 16.60 -21.54
N ARG A 3 12.41 17.40 -22.57
CA ARG A 3 11.71 18.68 -22.42
C ARG A 3 10.21 18.42 -22.17
N TYR A 4 9.66 19.05 -21.14
CA TYR A 4 8.21 19.06 -20.89
C TYR A 4 7.48 19.89 -21.96
N SER A 5 6.22 19.55 -22.22
CA SER A 5 5.38 20.44 -23.03
C SER A 5 5.13 21.76 -22.25
N ALA A 6 4.90 22.87 -22.94
CA ALA A 6 4.61 24.15 -22.30
C ALA A 6 3.38 24.07 -21.37
N LYS A 7 2.39 23.23 -21.72
CA LYS A 7 1.18 22.99 -20.90
C LYS A 7 1.52 22.27 -19.60
N ASP A 8 2.38 21.26 -19.67
CA ASP A 8 2.80 20.47 -18.50
C ASP A 8 3.66 21.32 -17.55
N GLN A 9 4.54 22.13 -18.12
CA GLN A 9 5.39 23.03 -17.36
C GLN A 9 4.55 24.07 -16.59
N LYS A 10 3.55 24.67 -17.24
CA LYS A 10 2.65 25.63 -16.60
C LYS A 10 1.80 25.00 -15.48
N LYS A 11 1.36 23.74 -15.64
CA LYS A 11 0.64 23.02 -14.57
C LYS A 11 1.51 22.81 -13.35
N LYS A 12 2.75 22.34 -13.55
CA LYS A 12 3.71 22.12 -12.46
C LYS A 12 4.10 23.41 -11.76
N GLU A 13 4.26 24.47 -12.51
CA GLU A 13 4.55 25.80 -11.97
C GLU A 13 3.41 26.30 -11.08
N ASN A 14 2.15 26.15 -11.53
CA ASN A 14 0.98 26.52 -10.74
C ASN A 14 0.88 25.69 -9.45
N GLU A 15 1.10 24.37 -9.52
CA GLU A 15 1.11 23.51 -8.35
C GLU A 15 2.21 23.95 -7.36
N PHE A 16 3.41 24.22 -7.86
CA PHE A 16 4.51 24.72 -7.03
C PHE A 16 4.18 26.06 -6.36
N ILE A 17 3.57 26.97 -7.09
CA ILE A 17 3.13 28.27 -6.53
C ILE A 17 2.09 28.06 -5.42
N GLN A 18 1.14 27.15 -5.58
CA GLN A 18 0.15 26.82 -4.56
C GLN A 18 0.78 26.23 -3.31
N ILE A 19 1.77 25.34 -3.46
CA ILE A 19 2.49 24.74 -2.32
C ILE A 19 3.25 25.81 -1.53
N VAL A 20 3.84 26.77 -2.21
CA VAL A 20 4.64 27.84 -1.58
C VAL A 20 3.77 28.93 -0.96
N LYS A 21 2.71 29.34 -1.63
CA LYS A 21 1.91 30.53 -1.28
C LYS A 21 0.54 30.21 -0.68
N GLY A 22 0.02 29.00 -0.89
CA GLY A 22 -1.31 28.59 -0.48
C GLY A 22 -1.35 27.71 0.76
N PRO A 23 -2.55 27.34 1.21
CA PRO A 23 -2.73 26.30 2.20
C PRO A 23 -2.33 24.96 1.54
N SER A 24 -1.22 24.41 2.00
CA SER A 24 -0.71 23.11 1.52
C SER A 24 -0.60 22.13 2.66
N GLU A 25 -0.89 20.85 2.37
CA GLU A 25 -0.71 19.78 3.32
C GLU A 25 0.79 19.62 3.69
N PRO A 26 1.12 19.24 4.93
CA PRO A 26 2.52 19.12 5.36
C PRO A 26 3.39 18.26 4.44
N TYR A 27 2.84 17.18 3.87
CA TYR A 27 3.57 16.27 2.97
C TYR A 27 3.95 16.94 1.63
N GLN A 28 3.18 17.94 1.18
CA GLN A 28 3.46 18.66 -0.07
C GLN A 28 4.72 19.52 0.01
N ARG A 29 5.13 19.88 1.22
CA ARG A 29 6.35 20.66 1.48
C ARG A 29 7.59 19.79 1.69
N THR A 30 7.47 18.47 1.53
CA THR A 30 8.62 17.57 1.65
C THR A 30 9.52 17.65 0.41
N PRO A 31 10.84 17.47 0.58
CA PRO A 31 11.77 17.38 -0.56
C PRO A 31 11.37 16.30 -1.56
N PHE A 32 10.77 15.21 -1.07
CA PHE A 32 10.29 14.12 -1.92
C PHE A 32 9.14 14.56 -2.84
N TYR A 33 8.10 15.21 -2.29
CA TYR A 33 6.99 15.71 -3.10
C TYR A 33 7.45 16.73 -4.13
N ILE A 34 8.31 17.65 -3.71
CA ILE A 34 8.92 18.65 -4.60
C ILE A 34 9.76 17.96 -5.68
N GLY A 35 10.50 16.91 -5.31
CA GLY A 35 11.26 16.09 -6.26
C GLY A 35 10.37 15.42 -7.30
N LEU A 36 9.26 14.80 -6.87
CA LEU A 36 8.28 14.22 -7.80
C LEU A 36 7.69 15.29 -8.74
N LEU A 37 7.29 16.42 -8.18
CA LEU A 37 6.73 17.53 -8.98
C LEU A 37 7.74 18.05 -10.02
N THR A 38 9.02 18.07 -9.66
CA THR A 38 10.09 18.58 -10.53
C THR A 38 10.53 17.59 -11.59
N PHE A 39 10.69 16.32 -11.20
CA PHE A 39 11.38 15.31 -12.04
C PHE A 39 10.42 14.31 -12.70
N GLU A 40 9.27 14.01 -12.08
CA GLU A 40 8.30 13.09 -12.67
C GLU A 40 7.39 13.80 -13.67
N LYS A 41 7.44 13.36 -14.93
CA LYS A 41 6.75 14.04 -16.05
C LYS A 41 5.24 14.16 -15.84
N GLU A 42 4.62 13.12 -15.30
CA GLU A 42 3.16 13.02 -15.16
C GLU A 42 2.68 13.29 -13.72
N PHE A 43 3.59 13.74 -12.85
CA PHE A 43 3.22 14.09 -11.49
C PHE A 43 2.75 15.55 -11.43
N TYR A 44 1.48 15.74 -11.15
CA TYR A 44 0.87 17.05 -10.88
C TYR A 44 0.30 17.11 -9.47
N ALA A 45 -0.27 16.00 -9.00
CA ALA A 45 -0.79 15.83 -7.66
C ALA A 45 -0.75 14.34 -7.28
N ILE A 46 -0.69 14.02 -5.99
CA ILE A 46 -0.66 12.64 -5.52
C ILE A 46 -1.86 11.84 -6.04
N ASP A 47 -3.06 12.43 -6.03
CA ASP A 47 -4.27 11.71 -6.42
C ASP A 47 -4.25 11.29 -7.90
N SER A 48 -3.84 12.17 -8.79
CA SER A 48 -3.73 11.84 -10.22
C SER A 48 -2.62 10.83 -10.49
N TYR A 49 -1.52 10.93 -9.75
CA TYR A 49 -0.39 10.01 -9.85
C TYR A 49 -0.78 8.59 -9.40
N LEU A 50 -1.39 8.47 -8.21
CA LEU A 50 -1.82 7.17 -7.68
C LEU A 50 -2.97 6.56 -8.49
N ARG A 51 -3.90 7.38 -8.98
CA ARG A 51 -5.02 6.93 -9.83
C ARG A 51 -4.54 6.21 -11.07
N LYS A 52 -3.49 6.70 -11.71
CA LYS A 52 -2.87 6.04 -12.86
C LYS A 52 -2.46 4.59 -12.55
N PHE A 53 -1.82 4.39 -11.39
CA PHE A 53 -1.36 3.05 -11.00
C PHE A 53 -2.51 2.16 -10.51
N ALA A 54 -3.44 2.71 -9.73
CA ALA A 54 -4.62 1.98 -9.30
C ALA A 54 -5.45 1.50 -10.50
N SER A 55 -5.60 2.34 -11.53
CA SER A 55 -6.29 1.96 -12.77
C SER A 55 -5.57 0.85 -13.54
N ALA A 56 -4.24 0.85 -13.56
CA ALA A 56 -3.45 -0.17 -14.25
C ALA A 56 -3.64 -1.59 -13.69
N ILE A 57 -4.05 -1.71 -12.42
CA ILE A 57 -4.28 -3.00 -11.73
C ILE A 57 -5.75 -3.28 -11.43
N ALA A 58 -6.67 -2.41 -11.83
CA ALA A 58 -8.10 -2.50 -11.46
C ALA A 58 -8.75 -3.85 -11.84
N GLY A 59 -8.26 -4.49 -12.90
CA GLY A 59 -8.75 -5.80 -13.36
C GLY A 59 -8.01 -7.01 -12.75
N ASN A 60 -7.09 -6.82 -11.81
CA ASN A 60 -6.30 -7.91 -11.22
C ASN A 60 -6.36 -7.86 -9.70
N GLU A 61 -7.19 -8.73 -9.11
CA GLU A 61 -7.44 -8.75 -7.67
C GLU A 61 -6.18 -9.12 -6.86
N ASN A 62 -5.34 -10.04 -7.35
CA ASN A 62 -4.11 -10.42 -6.65
C ASN A 62 -3.11 -9.27 -6.60
N GLN A 63 -2.92 -8.54 -7.71
CA GLN A 63 -2.09 -7.33 -7.71
C GLN A 63 -2.64 -6.25 -6.77
N ARG A 64 -3.97 -6.11 -6.72
CA ARG A 64 -4.65 -5.20 -5.81
C ARG A 64 -4.44 -5.59 -4.35
N LYS A 65 -4.57 -6.87 -3.98
CA LYS A 65 -4.26 -7.39 -2.65
C LYS A 65 -2.82 -7.08 -2.23
N VAL A 66 -1.83 -7.32 -3.10
CA VAL A 66 -0.42 -7.00 -2.82
C VAL A 66 -0.26 -5.54 -2.41
N LEU A 67 -0.82 -4.61 -3.19
CA LEU A 67 -0.70 -3.18 -2.89
C LEU A 67 -1.45 -2.80 -1.60
N ILE A 68 -2.62 -3.38 -1.36
CA ILE A 68 -3.38 -3.15 -0.13
C ILE A 68 -2.59 -3.65 1.08
N TYR A 69 -2.03 -4.86 1.05
CA TYR A 69 -1.28 -5.42 2.18
C TYR A 69 -0.03 -4.61 2.51
N LEU A 70 0.74 -4.22 1.50
CA LEU A 70 1.90 -3.35 1.69
C LEU A 70 1.51 -1.97 2.23
N ALA A 71 0.44 -1.39 1.70
CA ALA A 71 -0.04 -0.09 2.15
C ALA A 71 -0.66 -0.14 3.56
N LEU A 72 -1.33 -1.24 3.94
CA LEU A 72 -1.80 -1.48 5.31
C LEU A 72 -0.62 -1.52 6.29
N CYS A 73 0.40 -2.33 6.00
CA CYS A 73 1.58 -2.45 6.84
C CYS A 73 2.26 -1.10 7.06
N ASP A 74 2.41 -0.31 6.00
CA ASP A 74 3.06 0.99 6.10
C ASP A 74 2.18 2.03 6.83
N TYR A 75 0.88 2.11 6.49
CA TYR A 75 -0.04 3.10 7.09
C TYR A 75 -0.26 2.88 8.59
N TYR A 76 -0.45 1.63 9.02
CA TYR A 76 -0.64 1.31 10.43
C TYR A 76 0.67 1.18 11.22
N GLY A 77 1.82 1.41 10.58
CA GLY A 77 3.13 1.38 11.23
C GLY A 77 3.56 -0.02 11.69
N ILE A 78 2.99 -1.06 11.03
CA ILE A 78 3.36 -2.46 11.20
C ILE A 78 4.76 -2.67 10.57
N LYS A 79 5.32 -3.86 10.66
CA LYS A 79 6.54 -4.21 9.89
C LYS A 79 6.38 -3.73 8.45
N ARG A 80 7.23 -2.79 8.05
CA ARG A 80 7.09 -2.13 6.75
C ARG A 80 7.37 -3.03 5.56
N THR A 81 8.11 -4.11 5.77
CA THR A 81 8.57 -5.00 4.71
C THR A 81 7.92 -6.38 4.82
N ILE A 82 7.47 -6.92 3.69
CA ILE A 82 6.90 -8.27 3.57
C ILE A 82 7.82 -9.12 2.69
N PRO A 83 8.19 -10.35 3.11
CA PRO A 83 9.00 -11.26 2.30
C PRO A 83 8.36 -11.54 0.93
N GLU A 84 9.16 -11.55 -0.14
CA GLU A 84 8.68 -11.76 -1.50
C GLU A 84 7.91 -13.06 -1.67
N GLY A 85 8.41 -14.15 -1.08
CA GLY A 85 7.78 -15.47 -1.17
C GLY A 85 6.38 -15.54 -0.54
N PHE A 86 6.06 -14.67 0.44
CA PHE A 86 4.70 -14.57 0.95
C PHE A 86 3.69 -14.29 -0.16
N PHE A 87 4.05 -13.45 -1.12
CA PHE A 87 3.13 -13.09 -2.21
C PHE A 87 2.86 -14.22 -3.18
N ALA A 88 3.66 -15.30 -3.19
CA ALA A 88 3.34 -16.50 -3.96
C ALA A 88 1.95 -17.04 -3.57
N SER A 89 1.65 -17.09 -2.27
CA SER A 89 0.33 -17.53 -1.77
C SER A 89 -0.83 -16.63 -2.23
N VAL A 90 -0.58 -15.33 -2.39
CA VAL A 90 -1.57 -14.38 -2.90
C VAL A 90 -1.92 -14.65 -4.37
N PHE A 91 -0.99 -15.22 -5.12
CA PHE A 91 -1.18 -15.61 -6.53
C PHE A 91 -1.52 -17.10 -6.69
N ASP A 92 -1.85 -17.81 -5.60
CA ASP A 92 -2.11 -19.25 -5.59
C ASP A 92 -0.92 -20.08 -6.14
N GLU A 93 0.30 -19.60 -5.89
CA GLU A 93 1.55 -20.22 -6.30
C GLU A 93 2.35 -20.69 -5.08
N ILE A 94 3.27 -21.63 -5.31
CA ILE A 94 4.23 -22.07 -4.32
C ILE A 94 5.57 -21.43 -4.62
N ASP A 95 6.23 -20.83 -3.62
CA ASP A 95 7.58 -20.26 -3.79
C ASP A 95 8.62 -21.38 -3.72
N GLU A 96 8.65 -22.26 -4.71
CA GLU A 96 9.64 -23.30 -4.77
C GLU A 96 11.06 -22.70 -4.81
N LYS A 97 11.82 -22.93 -3.73
CA LYS A 97 13.24 -22.53 -3.62
C LYS A 97 13.52 -21.03 -3.75
N GLY A 98 12.57 -20.17 -3.44
CA GLY A 98 12.76 -18.72 -3.55
C GLY A 98 12.80 -18.23 -5.00
N LEU A 99 12.12 -18.91 -5.92
CA LEU A 99 12.08 -18.56 -7.33
C LEU A 99 10.96 -17.58 -7.68
N PHE A 100 9.99 -17.38 -6.79
CA PHE A 100 8.92 -16.40 -7.02
C PHE A 100 9.50 -14.99 -7.22
N ARG A 101 8.97 -14.27 -8.21
CA ARG A 101 9.35 -12.88 -8.50
C ARG A 101 8.12 -12.02 -8.65
N LEU A 102 7.96 -11.09 -7.71
CA LEU A 102 6.80 -10.20 -7.66
C LEU A 102 6.71 -9.32 -8.91
N GLU A 103 7.85 -8.84 -9.43
CA GLU A 103 7.89 -7.99 -10.64
C GLU A 103 7.27 -8.69 -11.85
N GLU A 104 7.44 -9.99 -11.97
CA GLU A 104 6.90 -10.77 -13.10
C GLU A 104 5.37 -10.80 -13.08
N ARG A 105 4.78 -10.81 -11.86
CA ARG A 105 3.33 -10.77 -11.65
C ARG A 105 2.72 -9.41 -11.99
N PHE A 106 3.55 -8.38 -12.08
CA PHE A 106 3.19 -7.04 -12.52
C PHE A 106 3.68 -6.72 -13.95
N SER A 107 4.00 -7.68 -14.77
CA SER A 107 4.57 -7.44 -16.12
C SER A 107 3.73 -6.49 -16.98
N LYS A 108 2.40 -6.58 -16.91
CA LYS A 108 1.48 -5.66 -17.60
C LYS A 108 1.31 -4.29 -16.89
N ALA A 109 1.75 -4.17 -15.66
CA ALA A 109 1.67 -2.97 -14.82
C ALA A 109 3.04 -2.62 -14.22
N GLU A 110 4.12 -2.80 -14.98
CA GLU A 110 5.51 -2.60 -14.55
C GLU A 110 5.75 -1.23 -13.90
N GLY A 111 5.06 -0.21 -14.39
CA GLY A 111 5.11 1.13 -13.81
C GLY A 111 4.68 1.18 -12.33
N VAL A 112 3.77 0.31 -11.90
CA VAL A 112 3.33 0.21 -10.49
C VAL A 112 4.51 -0.19 -9.61
N VAL A 113 5.18 -1.29 -9.95
CA VAL A 113 6.32 -1.77 -9.16
C VAL A 113 7.42 -0.73 -9.14
N LYS A 114 7.81 -0.21 -10.29
CA LYS A 114 8.91 0.77 -10.40
C LYS A 114 8.65 2.07 -9.66
N SER A 115 7.40 2.48 -9.56
CA SER A 115 7.02 3.79 -9.00
C SER A 115 6.55 3.73 -7.55
N LEU A 116 5.78 2.71 -7.19
CA LEU A 116 5.15 2.62 -5.87
C LEU A 116 5.86 1.68 -4.91
N LEU A 117 6.58 0.70 -5.41
CA LEU A 117 7.20 -0.34 -4.60
C LEU A 117 8.72 -0.22 -4.57
N SER A 118 9.31 -0.73 -3.53
CA SER A 118 10.74 -0.97 -3.41
C SER A 118 10.97 -2.24 -2.59
N TYR A 119 12.13 -2.84 -2.76
CA TYR A 119 12.53 -3.96 -1.91
C TYR A 119 13.93 -3.73 -1.35
N GLU A 120 14.17 -4.33 -0.21
CA GLU A 120 15.50 -4.51 0.37
C GLU A 120 15.82 -6.01 0.44
N LYS A 121 17.11 -6.35 0.52
CA LYS A 121 17.53 -7.73 0.74
C LYS A 121 17.95 -7.90 2.19
N ASN A 122 17.30 -8.82 2.88
CA ASN A 122 17.66 -9.21 4.23
C ASN A 122 17.96 -10.72 4.24
N ASN A 123 19.17 -11.10 4.60
CA ASN A 123 19.64 -12.49 4.57
C ASN A 123 19.35 -13.22 3.23
N GLY A 124 19.52 -12.51 2.10
CA GLY A 124 19.27 -13.05 0.77
C GLY A 124 17.80 -13.03 0.31
N VAL A 125 16.86 -12.82 1.23
CA VAL A 125 15.42 -12.73 0.93
C VAL A 125 15.04 -11.30 0.57
N ARG A 126 14.34 -11.11 -0.55
CA ARG A 126 13.77 -9.82 -0.91
C ARG A 126 12.56 -9.54 -0.02
N GLN A 127 12.51 -8.34 0.52
CA GLN A 127 11.40 -7.86 1.34
C GLN A 127 10.84 -6.57 0.74
N TRP A 128 9.58 -6.63 0.37
CA TRP A 128 8.89 -5.55 -0.33
C TRP A 128 8.19 -4.58 0.61
N GLN A 129 8.13 -3.32 0.20
CA GLN A 129 7.45 -2.23 0.91
C GLN A 129 6.92 -1.18 -0.06
N ILE A 130 6.00 -0.33 0.40
CA ILE A 130 5.67 0.90 -0.29
C ILE A 130 6.91 1.81 -0.28
N ARG A 131 7.29 2.32 -1.44
CA ARG A 131 8.48 3.16 -1.61
C ARG A 131 8.41 4.44 -0.78
N ASN A 132 7.21 5.00 -0.65
CA ASN A 132 7.01 6.24 0.08
C ASN A 132 5.76 6.18 0.96
N PRO A 133 5.91 6.29 2.28
CA PRO A 133 4.82 6.24 3.25
C PRO A 133 3.69 7.24 3.01
N PHE A 134 3.98 8.38 2.40
CA PHE A 134 2.94 9.39 2.09
C PHE A 134 1.89 8.88 1.09
N PHE A 135 2.19 7.83 0.34
CA PHE A 135 1.24 7.24 -0.59
C PHE A 135 0.24 6.30 0.09
N SER A 136 0.62 5.69 1.20
CA SER A 136 -0.08 4.53 1.76
C SER A 136 -1.53 4.82 2.10
N LYS A 137 -1.83 5.91 2.81
CA LYS A 137 -3.21 6.29 3.15
C LYS A 137 -4.06 6.52 1.89
N LYS A 138 -3.57 7.34 0.96
CA LYS A 138 -4.32 7.66 -0.26
C LYS A 138 -4.46 6.46 -1.18
N LEU A 139 -3.43 5.65 -1.28
CA LEU A 139 -3.49 4.40 -2.04
C LEU A 139 -4.52 3.44 -1.45
N LEU A 140 -4.55 3.26 -0.12
CA LEU A 140 -5.58 2.47 0.56
C LEU A 140 -6.99 2.98 0.25
N ILE A 141 -7.25 4.28 0.38
CA ILE A 141 -8.55 4.87 0.08
C ILE A 141 -8.96 4.52 -1.36
N MET A 142 -8.09 4.71 -2.34
CA MET A 142 -8.38 4.43 -3.75
C MET A 142 -8.63 2.94 -4.01
N LEU A 143 -7.84 2.07 -3.39
CA LEU A 143 -7.95 0.63 -3.60
C LEU A 143 -9.13 0.01 -2.86
N LEU A 144 -9.46 0.49 -1.66
CA LEU A 144 -10.56 -0.04 -0.86
C LEU A 144 -11.92 0.53 -1.26
N ASN A 145 -11.98 1.82 -1.59
CA ASN A 145 -13.23 2.51 -1.89
C ASN A 145 -13.58 2.53 -3.39
N GLY A 146 -12.61 2.20 -4.24
CA GLY A 146 -12.68 2.37 -5.69
C GLY A 146 -12.07 3.68 -6.16
N ILE A 147 -11.52 3.64 -7.38
CA ILE A 147 -10.73 4.73 -7.97
C ILE A 147 -11.52 6.04 -8.11
N ASP A 148 -12.82 5.92 -8.37
CA ASP A 148 -13.72 7.06 -8.58
C ASP A 148 -14.52 7.45 -7.34
N SER A 149 -14.21 6.85 -6.19
CA SER A 149 -14.88 7.20 -4.93
C SER A 149 -14.59 8.65 -4.55
N THR A 150 -15.64 9.35 -4.17
CA THR A 150 -15.55 10.70 -3.58
C THR A 150 -15.29 10.67 -2.08
N ASP A 151 -15.46 9.51 -1.44
CA ASP A 151 -15.18 9.34 -0.02
C ASP A 151 -13.67 9.17 0.17
N THR A 152 -13.05 10.17 0.75
CA THR A 152 -11.60 10.23 1.01
C THR A 152 -11.27 10.09 2.51
N THR A 153 -12.27 9.81 3.34
CA THR A 153 -12.12 9.81 4.79
C THR A 153 -12.26 8.43 5.41
N ASN A 154 -13.16 7.60 4.87
CA ASN A 154 -13.44 6.28 5.43
C ASN A 154 -12.88 5.18 4.54
N PHE A 155 -12.43 4.10 5.16
CA PHE A 155 -12.01 2.90 4.46
C PHE A 155 -13.19 1.94 4.34
N ARG A 156 -13.79 1.86 3.14
CA ARG A 156 -14.75 0.79 2.83
C ARG A 156 -13.98 -0.53 2.65
N ASN A 157 -14.60 -1.65 2.90
CA ASN A 157 -13.98 -2.98 2.72
C ASN A 157 -12.67 -3.21 3.50
N LEU A 158 -12.29 -2.34 4.44
CA LEU A 158 -11.08 -2.50 5.22
C LEU A 158 -11.07 -3.84 5.97
N GLY A 159 -12.18 -4.17 6.64
CA GLY A 159 -12.33 -5.42 7.37
C GLY A 159 -12.15 -6.64 6.47
N THR A 160 -12.79 -6.64 5.30
CA THR A 160 -12.69 -7.73 4.32
C THR A 160 -11.25 -7.97 3.88
N TYR A 161 -10.49 -6.91 3.55
CA TYR A 161 -9.09 -7.07 3.14
C TYR A 161 -8.16 -7.41 4.31
N CYS A 162 -8.44 -6.94 5.53
CA CYS A 162 -7.71 -7.37 6.72
C CYS A 162 -7.93 -8.87 6.98
N LYS A 163 -9.16 -9.36 6.87
CA LYS A 163 -9.49 -10.79 6.95
C LYS A 163 -8.71 -11.58 5.90
N CYS A 164 -8.79 -11.18 4.62
CA CYS A 164 -8.04 -11.84 3.55
C CYS A 164 -6.53 -11.88 3.83
N PHE A 165 -5.97 -10.80 4.35
CA PHE A 165 -4.55 -10.73 4.68
C PHE A 165 -4.18 -11.73 5.79
N ILE A 166 -4.99 -11.82 6.84
CA ILE A 166 -4.81 -12.78 7.93
C ILE A 166 -4.89 -14.24 7.41
N GLU A 167 -5.88 -14.53 6.58
CA GLU A 167 -6.04 -15.86 5.95
C GLU A 167 -4.86 -16.21 5.02
N ASP A 168 -4.37 -15.25 4.25
CA ASP A 168 -3.22 -15.44 3.38
C ASP A 168 -1.93 -15.66 4.19
N ILE A 169 -1.76 -14.96 5.33
CA ILE A 169 -0.67 -15.22 6.28
C ILE A 169 -0.75 -16.64 6.86
N ALA A 170 -1.93 -17.04 7.33
CA ALA A 170 -2.12 -18.35 7.95
C ALA A 170 -1.83 -19.53 7.00
N ARG A 171 -2.06 -19.33 5.69
CA ARG A 171 -1.78 -20.33 4.64
C ARG A 171 -0.34 -20.32 4.14
N SER A 172 0.44 -19.29 4.45
CA SER A 172 1.76 -19.08 3.88
C SER A 172 2.85 -19.79 4.68
N GLU A 173 3.94 -20.16 4.03
CA GLU A 173 5.17 -20.67 4.67
C GLU A 173 5.83 -19.61 5.57
N TYR A 174 5.45 -18.34 5.42
CA TYR A 174 5.94 -17.22 6.23
C TYR A 174 5.07 -16.92 7.44
N ARG A 175 4.14 -17.83 7.78
CA ARG A 175 3.19 -17.66 8.88
C ARG A 175 3.88 -17.21 10.17
N GLU A 176 4.85 -17.96 10.66
CA GLU A 176 5.52 -17.69 11.95
C GLU A 176 6.11 -16.28 12.00
N ILE A 177 6.79 -15.86 10.91
CA ILE A 177 7.44 -14.53 10.83
C ILE A 177 6.42 -13.40 10.75
N LEU A 178 5.32 -13.60 10.01
CA LEU A 178 4.32 -12.57 9.78
C LEU A 178 3.27 -12.52 10.89
N GLU A 179 2.95 -13.65 11.52
CA GLU A 179 1.99 -13.71 12.61
C GLU A 179 2.45 -12.85 13.79
N GLU A 180 3.67 -13.01 14.27
CA GLU A 180 4.21 -12.19 15.33
C GLU A 180 4.36 -10.70 14.92
N SER A 181 4.90 -10.43 13.75
CA SER A 181 5.25 -9.07 13.32
C SER A 181 4.08 -8.27 12.76
N VAL A 182 3.09 -8.92 12.16
CA VAL A 182 1.97 -8.27 11.47
C VAL A 182 0.68 -8.40 12.28
N LEU A 183 0.28 -9.63 12.61
CA LEU A 183 -1.03 -9.87 13.25
C LEU A 183 -1.12 -9.24 14.64
N GLN A 184 -0.08 -9.38 15.47
CA GLN A 184 -0.09 -8.73 16.77
C GLN A 184 -0.22 -7.21 16.64
N GLN A 185 0.50 -6.60 15.70
CA GLN A 185 0.45 -5.16 15.50
C GLN A 185 -0.85 -4.71 14.84
N LEU A 186 -1.40 -5.49 13.91
CA LEU A 186 -2.66 -5.18 13.25
C LEU A 186 -3.86 -5.27 14.22
N LEU A 187 -3.86 -6.27 15.08
CA LEU A 187 -5.00 -6.58 15.97
C LEU A 187 -4.87 -5.98 17.37
N ILE A 188 -3.66 -5.79 17.87
CA ILE A 188 -3.40 -5.30 19.24
C ILE A 188 -2.94 -3.83 19.21
N GLY A 189 -2.48 -3.35 18.05
CA GLY A 189 -1.89 -2.04 17.90
C GLY A 189 -0.41 -1.99 18.26
N THR A 190 0.26 -0.93 17.86
CA THR A 190 1.67 -0.70 18.22
C THR A 190 1.78 0.07 19.52
N LYS A 191 2.87 -0.11 20.27
CA LYS A 191 3.19 0.72 21.45
C LYS A 191 3.25 2.22 21.13
N ALA A 192 3.40 2.57 19.85
CA ALA A 192 3.42 3.95 19.36
C ALA A 192 2.01 4.52 19.12
N ASP A 193 0.99 3.68 19.02
CA ASP A 193 -0.41 4.12 18.92
C ASP A 193 -0.96 4.39 20.32
N ARG A 194 -0.52 5.52 20.88
CA ARG A 194 -0.84 5.90 22.29
C ARG A 194 -2.34 6.06 22.55
N ASN A 195 -3.14 6.24 21.52
CA ASN A 195 -4.57 6.50 21.65
C ASN A 195 -5.45 5.32 21.23
N GLY A 196 -4.89 4.22 20.69
CA GLY A 196 -5.65 3.07 20.20
C GLY A 196 -6.56 3.38 18.99
N GLU A 197 -6.44 4.56 18.39
CA GLU A 197 -7.35 5.05 17.35
C GLU A 197 -7.27 4.20 16.07
N LYS A 198 -6.06 3.82 15.66
CA LYS A 198 -5.84 3.03 14.43
C LYS A 198 -6.36 1.60 14.56
N PHE A 199 -6.10 0.96 15.70
CA PHE A 199 -6.65 -0.37 15.99
C PHE A 199 -8.18 -0.33 16.02
N THR A 200 -8.75 0.66 16.69
CA THR A 200 -10.20 0.86 16.77
C THR A 200 -10.80 1.04 15.38
N GLU A 201 -10.10 1.66 14.44
CA GLU A 201 -10.55 1.83 13.05
C GLU A 201 -10.67 0.49 12.32
N ILE A 202 -9.68 -0.40 12.43
CA ILE A 202 -9.73 -1.73 11.81
C ILE A 202 -10.90 -2.55 12.37
N VAL A 203 -10.99 -2.67 13.68
CA VAL A 203 -12.04 -3.46 14.35
C VAL A 203 -13.44 -2.89 14.06
N ARG A 204 -13.60 -1.57 14.06
CA ARG A 204 -14.89 -0.94 13.72
C ARG A 204 -15.31 -1.17 12.28
N ASN A 205 -14.38 -1.38 11.36
CA ASN A 205 -14.66 -1.64 9.95
C ASN A 205 -14.84 -3.15 9.65
N MET A 206 -14.60 -4.02 10.63
CA MET A 206 -14.95 -5.44 10.54
C MET A 206 -16.40 -5.64 11.02
N ASN A 207 -17.20 -6.35 10.22
CA ASN A 207 -18.49 -6.82 10.68
C ASN A 207 -18.33 -8.03 11.64
N SER A 208 -19.42 -8.45 12.31
CA SER A 208 -19.37 -9.54 13.30
C SER A 208 -18.90 -10.87 12.71
N PHE A 209 -19.24 -11.17 11.46
CA PHE A 209 -18.79 -12.41 10.79
C PHE A 209 -17.30 -12.36 10.49
N GLU A 210 -16.78 -11.22 10.01
CA GLU A 210 -15.35 -11.03 9.76
C GLU A 210 -14.54 -11.14 11.04
N GLN A 211 -15.04 -10.58 12.15
CA GLN A 211 -14.39 -10.70 13.46
C GLN A 211 -14.34 -12.17 13.93
N GLU A 212 -15.45 -12.90 13.79
CA GLU A 212 -15.51 -14.32 14.18
C GLU A 212 -14.59 -15.19 13.34
N ASP A 213 -14.54 -14.97 12.02
CA ASP A 213 -13.67 -15.72 11.11
C ASP A 213 -12.20 -15.43 11.37
N VAL A 214 -11.85 -14.19 11.67
CA VAL A 214 -10.48 -13.82 12.08
C VAL A 214 -10.08 -14.55 13.36
N LEU A 215 -10.96 -14.57 14.38
CA LEU A 215 -10.70 -15.29 15.63
C LEU A 215 -10.52 -16.79 15.39
N LYS A 216 -11.34 -17.42 14.55
CA LYS A 216 -11.18 -18.84 14.18
C LYS A 216 -9.82 -19.09 13.49
N THR A 217 -9.42 -18.21 12.59
CA THR A 217 -8.14 -18.35 11.87
C THR A 217 -6.93 -18.25 12.79
N LEU A 218 -7.01 -17.42 13.83
CA LEU A 218 -5.94 -17.24 14.81
C LEU A 218 -5.84 -18.38 15.84
N HIS A 219 -6.93 -19.15 16.04
CA HIS A 219 -6.95 -20.28 16.98
C HIS A 219 -6.55 -21.63 16.36
N ASN A 220 -6.46 -21.72 15.03
CA ASN A 220 -6.03 -22.90 14.28
C ASN A 220 -4.54 -22.79 13.88
#